data_e0378e0ef43b06ea0f61069549dcd9d8
#
_entry.id   e0378e0ef43b06ea0f61069549dcd9d8
#
_cell.length_a   1.000
_cell.length_b   1.000
_cell.length_c   1.000
_cell.angle_alpha   90.00
_cell.angle_beta   90.00
_cell.angle_gamma   90.00
#
_symmetry.space_group_name_H-M   'P 1'
#
loop_
_entity.id
_entity.type
_entity.pdbx_description
1 polymer ?
#
loop_
_entity_poly.entity_id
_entity_poly.type
_entity_poly.pdbx_seq_one_letter_code
_entity_poly.pdbx_strand_id
1 'polypeptide(L)'
;HLVHCTSDELRYAFDVTASGNRLTTSPRVKWVRGVNGRTAAYQEAARQSTTPWFFAVFAKLEINPAFNFNWRPDYWQEPKHYIFNSVNPVNGLEYGHQGMIAYNKRLVLENNDPGIDFTLSQPHESVPLQSGVAHFNQSPWMTWRTAFREVLKLKLFMDTEPTLETEHRLKVWTTVAHGQHAEWCINGANDAVIYYKSVGGDYNKLMLSFDWDWLQQYFTSLYKTRI
;
A
#
# COMPACT_ATOMS: atom_id res chain seq x y z
N HIS A 1 0.47 17.94 6.09
CA HIS A 1 -0.90 17.44 6.11
C HIS A 1 -0.89 15.92 5.99
N LEU A 2 -1.59 15.23 6.88
CA LEU A 2 -1.83 13.79 6.84
C LEU A 2 -3.21 13.58 6.24
N VAL A 3 -3.31 12.69 5.27
CA VAL A 3 -4.57 12.40 4.58
C VAL A 3 -4.77 10.91 4.47
N HIS A 4 -5.99 10.48 4.70
CA HIS A 4 -6.37 9.07 4.78
C HIS A 4 -7.35 8.67 3.67
N CYS A 5 -7.19 7.48 3.11
CA CYS A 5 -7.99 6.98 1.98
C CYS A 5 -8.75 5.69 2.31
N THR A 6 -10.05 5.71 2.10
CA THR A 6 -11.10 4.67 2.07
C THR A 6 -11.96 4.52 3.33
N SER A 7 -13.24 4.15 3.16
CA SER A 7 -14.24 4.14 4.24
C SER A 7 -14.03 3.03 5.28
N ASP A 8 -13.61 1.85 4.88
CA ASP A 8 -13.44 0.71 5.80
C ASP A 8 -12.08 0.73 6.49
N GLU A 9 -11.06 1.24 5.80
CA GLU A 9 -9.73 1.47 6.38
C GLU A 9 -9.73 2.65 7.36
N LEU A 10 -10.63 3.61 7.21
CA LEU A 10 -10.80 4.76 8.10
C LEU A 10 -11.31 4.40 9.49
N ARG A 11 -12.20 3.41 9.60
CA ARG A 11 -12.73 3.00 10.89
C ARG A 11 -11.63 2.44 11.79
N TYR A 12 -10.72 1.68 11.20
CA TYR A 12 -9.58 1.10 11.91
C TYR A 12 -8.52 2.15 12.28
N ALA A 13 -8.23 3.10 11.38
CA ALA A 13 -7.28 4.19 11.68
C ALA A 13 -7.80 5.12 12.77
N PHE A 14 -9.10 5.36 12.82
CA PHE A 14 -9.70 6.16 13.88
C PHE A 14 -9.48 5.52 15.25
N ASP A 15 -9.63 4.20 15.35
CA ASP A 15 -9.42 3.47 16.58
C ASP A 15 -7.95 3.38 17.00
N VAL A 16 -7.04 3.16 16.05
CA VAL A 16 -5.59 3.08 16.32
C VAL A 16 -5.00 4.46 16.63
N THR A 17 -5.44 5.51 15.94
CA THR A 17 -4.97 6.87 16.21
C THR A 17 -5.63 7.48 17.44
N ALA A 18 -6.85 7.10 17.80
CA ALA A 18 -7.50 7.52 19.05
C ALA A 18 -6.82 6.92 20.30
N SER A 19 -6.18 5.75 20.16
CA SER A 19 -5.54 5.05 21.29
C SER A 19 -4.16 5.57 21.69
N GLY A 20 -3.62 6.64 21.09
CA GLY A 20 -2.34 7.19 21.58
C GLY A 20 -1.58 8.17 20.70
N ASN A 21 -1.98 8.39 19.47
CA ASN A 21 -1.26 9.32 18.60
C ASN A 21 -1.83 10.75 18.67
N ARG A 22 -1.02 11.70 19.13
CA ARG A 22 -1.31 13.14 19.16
C ARG A 22 -1.69 13.76 17.80
N LEU A 23 -1.68 12.97 16.72
CA LEU A 23 -1.95 13.41 15.36
C LEU A 23 -3.45 13.66 15.11
N THR A 24 -4.36 13.02 15.83
CA THR A 24 -5.81 13.14 15.62
C THR A 24 -6.38 14.50 15.99
N THR A 25 -5.69 15.26 16.81
CA THR A 25 -6.12 16.59 17.26
C THR A 25 -5.39 17.74 16.56
N SER A 26 -4.43 17.44 15.69
CA SER A 26 -3.70 18.46 14.94
C SER A 26 -4.57 19.07 13.85
N PRO A 27 -4.71 20.41 13.76
CA PRO A 27 -5.43 21.06 12.66
C PRO A 27 -4.79 20.84 11.28
N ARG A 28 -3.61 20.22 11.24
CA ARG A 28 -2.91 19.85 10.01
C ARG A 28 -3.35 18.49 9.46
N VAL A 29 -4.07 17.69 10.24
CA VAL A 29 -4.60 16.39 9.79
C VAL A 29 -5.92 16.60 9.08
N LYS A 30 -6.02 16.08 7.86
CA LYS A 30 -7.23 16.10 7.05
C LYS A 30 -7.68 14.67 6.77
N TRP A 31 -8.98 14.48 6.73
CA TRP A 31 -9.58 13.18 6.47
C TRP A 31 -10.23 13.16 5.09
N VAL A 32 -9.86 12.21 4.25
CA VAL A 32 -10.54 11.93 2.98
C VAL A 32 -11.47 10.74 3.19
N ARG A 33 -12.77 10.96 3.02
CA ARG A 33 -13.82 9.98 3.29
C ARG A 33 -14.80 9.88 2.14
N GLY A 34 -15.37 8.68 1.93
CA GLY A 34 -16.45 8.47 0.98
C GLY A 34 -16.05 8.65 -0.49
N VAL A 35 -14.77 8.55 -0.81
CA VAL A 35 -14.28 8.67 -2.18
C VAL A 35 -14.05 7.28 -2.76
N ASN A 36 -14.76 6.96 -3.84
CA ASN A 36 -14.59 5.71 -4.54
C ASN A 36 -13.38 5.74 -5.48
N GLY A 37 -12.54 4.73 -5.35
CA GLY A 37 -11.38 4.52 -6.20
C GLY A 37 -10.11 5.20 -5.70
N ARG A 38 -9.00 4.49 -5.89
CA ARG A 38 -7.68 4.87 -5.42
C ARG A 38 -7.22 6.23 -5.95
N THR A 39 -7.31 6.42 -7.26
CA THR A 39 -6.89 7.67 -7.92
C THR A 39 -7.67 8.87 -7.40
N ALA A 40 -9.01 8.76 -7.37
CA ALA A 40 -9.88 9.82 -6.88
C ALA A 40 -9.59 10.19 -5.42
N ALA A 41 -9.31 9.20 -4.57
CA ALA A 41 -8.99 9.41 -3.17
C ALA A 41 -7.66 10.18 -2.99
N TYR A 42 -6.60 9.84 -3.74
CA TYR A 42 -5.34 10.59 -3.70
C TYR A 42 -5.49 12.00 -4.27
N GLN A 43 -6.25 12.17 -5.36
CA GLN A 43 -6.51 13.50 -5.91
C GLN A 43 -7.31 14.38 -4.95
N GLU A 44 -8.29 13.80 -4.25
CA GLU A 44 -9.03 14.54 -3.21
C GLU A 44 -8.11 14.95 -2.06
N ALA A 45 -7.23 14.07 -1.62
CA ALA A 45 -6.19 14.38 -0.66
C ALA A 45 -5.31 15.56 -1.10
N ALA A 46 -4.90 15.53 -2.36
CA ALA A 46 -4.11 16.60 -2.95
C ALA A 46 -4.87 17.94 -3.02
N ARG A 47 -6.18 17.91 -3.36
CA ARG A 47 -7.01 19.15 -3.38
C ARG A 47 -7.12 19.77 -1.99
N GLN A 48 -7.28 18.95 -0.95
CA GLN A 48 -7.36 19.42 0.44
C GLN A 48 -6.02 19.90 0.98
N SER A 49 -4.88 19.50 0.40
CA SER A 49 -3.57 19.97 0.83
C SER A 49 -3.36 21.45 0.49
N THR A 50 -2.75 22.20 1.42
CA THR A 50 -2.33 23.60 1.20
C THR A 50 -0.83 23.75 0.94
N THR A 51 -0.10 22.63 0.90
CA THR A 51 1.36 22.57 0.68
C THR A 51 1.69 21.81 -0.60
N PRO A 52 2.87 22.07 -1.22
CA PRO A 52 3.30 21.36 -2.43
C PRO A 52 3.47 19.86 -2.24
N TRP A 53 3.81 19.41 -1.03
CA TRP A 53 3.83 18.00 -0.63
C TRP A 53 2.96 17.78 0.59
N PHE A 54 2.36 16.60 0.67
CA PHE A 54 1.58 16.16 1.82
C PHE A 54 1.86 14.68 2.13
N PHE A 55 1.83 14.33 3.40
CA PHE A 55 1.89 12.92 3.79
C PHE A 55 0.52 12.29 3.61
N ALA A 56 0.45 11.23 2.81
CA ALA A 56 -0.67 10.31 2.79
C ALA A 56 -0.33 9.12 3.69
N VAL A 57 -1.19 8.86 4.67
CA VAL A 57 -1.00 7.80 5.66
C VAL A 57 -2.20 6.86 5.61
N PHE A 58 -1.93 5.57 5.38
CA PHE A 58 -2.98 4.56 5.37
C PHE A 58 -3.44 4.21 6.79
N ALA A 59 -4.73 3.89 6.93
CA ALA A 59 -5.35 3.53 8.21
C ALA A 59 -4.66 2.39 8.94
N LYS A 60 -4.17 1.43 8.20
CA LYS A 60 -3.50 0.24 8.73
C LYS A 60 -2.03 0.45 9.14
N LEU A 61 -1.49 1.65 8.97
CA LEU A 61 -0.15 1.97 9.43
C LEU A 61 -0.18 2.39 10.91
N GLU A 62 0.42 1.57 11.76
CA GLU A 62 0.83 1.99 13.09
C GLU A 62 2.09 2.84 12.95
N ILE A 63 1.93 4.15 13.14
CA ILE A 63 3.01 5.11 12.90
C ILE A 63 4.10 4.94 13.97
N ASN A 64 5.36 4.88 13.53
CA ASN A 64 6.51 4.92 14.43
C ASN A 64 6.48 6.25 15.22
N PRO A 65 6.43 6.21 16.57
CA PRO A 65 6.40 7.43 17.39
C PRO A 65 7.60 8.35 17.17
N ALA A 66 8.73 7.82 16.71
CA ALA A 66 9.94 8.57 16.39
C ALA A 66 9.93 9.17 14.97
N PHE A 67 8.88 8.90 14.16
CA PHE A 67 8.83 9.45 12.81
C PHE A 67 8.70 10.98 12.84
N ASN A 68 9.63 11.65 12.14
CA ASN A 68 9.70 13.10 12.13
C ASN A 68 8.88 13.70 10.98
N PHE A 69 7.67 14.16 11.26
CA PHE A 69 6.81 14.85 10.29
C PHE A 69 7.30 16.25 9.86
N ASN A 70 8.41 16.73 10.44
CA ASN A 70 9.10 17.92 9.93
C ASN A 70 10.05 17.60 8.77
N TRP A 71 10.16 16.32 8.38
CA TRP A 71 10.86 15.95 7.16
C TRP A 71 10.38 16.77 5.96
N ARG A 72 11.30 17.16 5.11
CA ARG A 72 11.03 17.96 3.91
C ARG A 72 11.79 17.39 2.72
N PRO A 73 11.18 17.43 1.51
CA PRO A 73 11.92 17.12 0.29
C PRO A 73 12.97 18.19 0.01
N ASP A 74 13.94 17.86 -0.81
CA ASP A 74 14.81 18.84 -1.42
C ASP A 74 14.07 19.60 -2.52
N TYR A 75 13.77 20.86 -2.29
CA TYR A 75 13.02 21.71 -3.22
C TYR A 75 13.81 22.11 -4.47
N TRP A 76 15.10 21.83 -4.52
CA TRP A 76 15.96 22.10 -5.68
C TRP A 76 15.98 20.95 -6.68
N GLN A 77 15.44 19.79 -6.30
CA GLN A 77 15.30 18.65 -7.19
C GLN A 77 13.96 18.67 -7.94
N GLU A 78 13.91 17.96 -9.06
CA GLU A 78 12.66 17.74 -9.78
C GLU A 78 11.61 17.13 -8.86
N PRO A 79 10.36 17.57 -8.97
CA PRO A 79 9.26 17.07 -8.14
C PRO A 79 9.07 15.56 -8.29
N LYS A 80 9.04 14.87 -7.16
CA LYS A 80 8.80 13.41 -7.08
C LYS A 80 8.01 13.05 -5.82
N HIS A 81 7.51 11.83 -5.77
CA HIS A 81 6.95 11.23 -4.57
C HIS A 81 8.05 10.60 -3.71
N TYR A 82 7.88 10.59 -2.40
CA TYR A 82 8.83 9.99 -1.47
C TYR A 82 8.15 8.90 -0.65
N ILE A 83 8.63 7.66 -0.82
CA ILE A 83 8.04 6.45 -0.25
C ILE A 83 8.85 6.07 0.99
N PHE A 84 8.24 6.11 2.16
CA PHE A 84 8.90 5.73 3.42
C PHE A 84 8.82 4.23 3.65
N ASN A 85 9.85 3.67 4.29
CA ASN A 85 9.85 2.27 4.67
C ASN A 85 8.76 1.99 5.73
N SER A 86 8.15 0.82 5.63
CA SER A 86 7.35 0.27 6.72
C SER A 86 7.62 -1.22 6.90
N VAL A 87 7.46 -1.68 8.13
CA VAL A 87 7.66 -3.09 8.49
C VAL A 87 6.40 -3.87 8.16
N ASN A 88 6.59 -4.99 7.50
CA ASN A 88 5.55 -5.99 7.30
C ASN A 88 5.48 -6.89 8.56
N PRO A 89 4.37 -6.90 9.31
CA PRO A 89 4.27 -7.61 10.58
C PRO A 89 4.23 -9.14 10.42
N VAL A 90 3.99 -9.63 9.20
CA VAL A 90 3.84 -11.07 8.95
C VAL A 90 5.13 -11.73 8.49
N ASN A 91 5.95 -11.04 7.70
CA ASN A 91 7.18 -11.63 7.16
C ASN A 91 8.47 -10.85 7.47
N GLY A 92 8.35 -9.75 8.21
CA GLY A 92 9.50 -8.96 8.67
C GLY A 92 10.18 -8.10 7.61
N LEU A 93 9.70 -8.09 6.36
CA LEU A 93 10.26 -7.22 5.33
C LEU A 93 10.10 -5.75 5.72
N GLU A 94 11.16 -4.99 5.51
CA GLU A 94 11.15 -3.53 5.62
C GLU A 94 11.57 -2.93 4.29
N TYR A 95 10.66 -2.19 3.66
CA TYR A 95 10.88 -1.55 2.37
C TYR A 95 9.91 -0.38 2.16
N GLY A 96 10.14 0.39 1.10
CA GLY A 96 9.23 1.45 0.67
C GLY A 96 7.83 0.89 0.40
N HIS A 97 6.87 1.27 1.24
CA HIS A 97 5.51 0.76 1.21
C HIS A 97 4.48 1.89 1.20
N GLN A 98 3.31 1.63 0.61
CA GLN A 98 2.23 2.62 0.55
C GLN A 98 1.64 3.01 1.93
N GLY A 99 2.18 2.49 3.04
CA GLY A 99 1.77 2.86 4.39
C GLY A 99 1.89 4.36 4.67
N MET A 100 3.00 4.97 4.24
CA MET A 100 3.22 6.41 4.30
C MET A 100 4.02 6.89 3.09
N ILE A 101 3.50 7.91 2.40
CA ILE A 101 4.15 8.53 1.24
C ILE A 101 4.01 10.05 1.34
N ALA A 102 5.09 10.78 1.11
CA ALA A 102 5.02 12.22 0.86
C ALA A 102 4.77 12.45 -0.63
N TYR A 103 3.52 12.69 -0.98
CA TYR A 103 3.08 12.96 -2.34
C TYR A 103 3.32 14.39 -2.76
N ASN A 104 3.87 14.60 -3.95
CA ASN A 104 3.84 15.89 -4.62
C ASN A 104 2.42 16.15 -5.14
N LYS A 105 1.85 17.28 -4.73
CA LYS A 105 0.46 17.66 -5.04
C LYS A 105 0.18 17.75 -6.53
N ARG A 106 1.08 18.39 -7.30
CA ARG A 106 0.91 18.57 -8.73
C ARG A 106 0.90 17.24 -9.47
N LEU A 107 1.89 16.39 -9.21
CA LEU A 107 1.99 15.08 -9.83
C LEU A 107 0.75 14.22 -9.53
N VAL A 108 0.22 14.24 -8.31
CA VAL A 108 -1.02 13.52 -7.98
C VAL A 108 -2.21 14.01 -8.79
N LEU A 109 -2.37 15.33 -8.95
CA LEU A 109 -3.50 15.90 -9.67
C LEU A 109 -3.42 15.66 -11.18
N GLU A 110 -2.23 15.54 -11.73
CA GLU A 110 -1.96 15.27 -13.16
C GLU A 110 -2.04 13.76 -13.50
N ASN A 111 -2.00 12.86 -12.50
CA ASN A 111 -2.01 11.42 -12.72
C ASN A 111 -3.42 10.87 -12.95
N ASN A 112 -3.83 10.77 -14.20
CA ASN A 112 -5.14 10.27 -14.60
C ASN A 112 -5.15 8.79 -15.02
N ASP A 113 -3.98 8.23 -15.36
CA ASP A 113 -3.81 6.81 -15.70
C ASP A 113 -2.61 6.20 -14.98
N PRO A 114 -2.79 5.83 -13.69
CA PRO A 114 -1.68 5.37 -12.86
C PRO A 114 -1.27 3.91 -13.11
N GLY A 115 -1.90 3.21 -14.00
CA GLY A 115 -1.61 1.80 -14.22
C GLY A 115 -1.78 0.94 -12.96
N ILE A 116 -0.93 -0.08 -12.81
CA ILE A 116 -1.00 -1.02 -11.68
C ILE A 116 -0.53 -0.42 -10.36
N ASP A 117 0.33 0.59 -10.36
CA ASP A 117 0.80 1.27 -9.16
C ASP A 117 0.76 2.78 -9.31
N PHE A 118 -0.08 3.42 -8.49
CA PHE A 118 -0.29 4.87 -8.54
C PHE A 118 1.00 5.67 -8.29
N THR A 119 1.80 5.22 -7.35
CA THR A 119 3.01 5.96 -6.94
C THR A 119 4.14 5.73 -7.91
N LEU A 120 4.34 4.48 -8.33
CA LEU A 120 5.46 4.10 -9.19
C LEU A 120 5.26 4.53 -10.65
N SER A 121 4.05 4.89 -11.05
CA SER A 121 3.76 5.45 -12.39
C SER A 121 4.30 6.85 -12.60
N GLN A 122 4.83 7.49 -11.56
CA GLN A 122 5.37 8.85 -11.60
C GLN A 122 6.76 8.92 -10.96
N PRO A 123 7.51 10.03 -11.13
CA PRO A 123 8.81 10.21 -10.48
C PRO A 123 8.71 9.97 -8.98
N HIS A 124 9.51 9.07 -8.46
CA HIS A 124 9.49 8.66 -7.05
C HIS A 124 10.88 8.30 -6.53
N GLU A 125 11.01 8.28 -5.21
CA GLU A 125 12.23 7.91 -4.50
C GLU A 125 11.86 7.18 -3.21
N SER A 126 12.56 6.09 -2.91
CA SER A 126 12.45 5.42 -1.62
C SER A 126 13.31 6.13 -0.59
N VAL A 127 12.71 6.47 0.55
CA VAL A 127 13.38 7.11 1.69
C VAL A 127 13.58 6.05 2.77
N PRO A 128 14.83 5.73 3.18
CA PRO A 128 15.11 4.68 4.15
C PRO A 128 14.83 5.12 5.60
N LEU A 129 13.70 5.77 5.81
CA LEU A 129 13.18 6.13 7.12
C LEU A 129 11.95 5.28 7.43
N GLN A 130 11.99 4.57 8.55
CA GLN A 130 10.88 3.72 8.97
C GLN A 130 9.70 4.57 9.43
N SER A 131 8.59 4.47 8.71
CA SER A 131 7.34 5.17 9.02
C SER A 131 6.48 4.46 10.07
N GLY A 132 6.64 3.14 10.20
CA GLY A 132 5.88 2.33 11.15
C GLY A 132 5.67 0.89 10.71
N VAL A 133 4.64 0.25 11.28
CA VAL A 133 4.24 -1.14 10.97
C VAL A 133 2.93 -1.14 10.19
N ALA A 134 2.92 -1.79 9.03
CA ALA A 134 1.75 -1.84 8.16
C ALA A 134 0.87 -3.07 8.47
N HIS A 135 -0.09 -2.92 9.38
CA HIS A 135 -1.00 -3.99 9.81
C HIS A 135 -2.05 -4.31 8.74
N PHE A 136 -1.84 -5.35 7.95
CA PHE A 136 -2.78 -5.81 6.93
C PHE A 136 -3.42 -7.18 7.28
N ASN A 137 -3.00 -7.78 8.38
CA ASN A 137 -3.32 -9.15 8.76
C ASN A 137 -4.46 -9.26 9.80
N GLN A 138 -5.52 -8.42 9.64
CA GLN A 138 -6.67 -8.40 10.56
C GLN A 138 -7.65 -9.57 10.33
N SER A 139 -7.61 -10.19 9.16
CA SER A 139 -8.45 -11.34 8.82
C SER A 139 -7.78 -12.21 7.76
N PRO A 140 -8.21 -13.49 7.60
CA PRO A 140 -7.77 -14.36 6.52
C PRO A 140 -7.84 -13.68 5.14
N TRP A 141 -9.00 -13.11 4.83
CA TRP A 141 -9.25 -12.41 3.57
C TRP A 141 -8.30 -11.22 3.34
N MET A 142 -8.16 -10.33 4.33
CA MET A 142 -7.32 -9.14 4.20
C MET A 142 -5.84 -9.50 4.04
N THR A 143 -5.39 -10.54 4.74
CA THR A 143 -4.02 -11.05 4.66
C THR A 143 -3.74 -11.66 3.29
N TRP A 144 -4.61 -12.58 2.85
CA TRP A 144 -4.53 -13.21 1.54
C TRP A 144 -4.53 -12.16 0.42
N ARG A 145 -5.49 -11.26 0.43
CA ARG A 145 -5.64 -10.20 -0.57
C ARG A 145 -4.38 -9.33 -0.69
N THR A 146 -3.79 -8.95 0.44
CA THR A 146 -2.60 -8.09 0.44
C THR A 146 -1.41 -8.83 -0.14
N ALA A 147 -1.18 -10.09 0.27
CA ALA A 147 -0.11 -10.92 -0.25
C ALA A 147 -0.29 -11.20 -1.76
N PHE A 148 -1.51 -11.55 -2.17
CA PHE A 148 -1.85 -11.80 -3.57
C PHE A 148 -1.50 -10.61 -4.47
N ARG A 149 -1.96 -9.41 -4.10
CA ARG A 149 -1.72 -8.19 -4.88
C ARG A 149 -0.26 -7.77 -4.90
N GLU A 150 0.45 -7.91 -3.78
CA GLU A 150 1.87 -7.58 -3.72
C GLU A 150 2.70 -8.51 -4.59
N VAL A 151 2.45 -9.81 -4.52
CA VAL A 151 3.18 -10.80 -5.30
C VAL A 151 2.88 -10.69 -6.80
N LEU A 152 1.66 -10.34 -7.20
CA LEU A 152 1.36 -10.04 -8.61
C LEU A 152 2.22 -8.89 -9.15
N LYS A 153 2.38 -7.80 -8.39
CA LYS A 153 3.27 -6.69 -8.77
C LYS A 153 4.73 -7.14 -8.86
N LEU A 154 5.21 -7.88 -7.85
CA LEU A 154 6.58 -8.40 -7.85
C LEU A 154 6.84 -9.32 -9.04
N LYS A 155 5.87 -10.17 -9.41
CA LYS A 155 5.98 -11.02 -10.61
C LYS A 155 6.07 -10.20 -11.89
N LEU A 156 5.26 -9.16 -12.03
CA LEU A 156 5.33 -8.27 -13.18
C LEU A 156 6.70 -7.55 -13.24
N PHE A 157 7.20 -7.06 -12.11
CA PHE A 157 8.52 -6.40 -12.05
C PHE A 157 9.66 -7.36 -12.35
N MET A 158 9.57 -8.63 -11.92
CA MET A 158 10.57 -9.65 -12.30
C MET A 158 10.63 -9.90 -13.81
N ASP A 159 9.52 -9.74 -14.52
CA ASP A 159 9.48 -9.96 -15.96
C ASP A 159 9.86 -8.70 -16.76
N THR A 160 9.70 -7.51 -16.19
CA THR A 160 9.96 -6.22 -16.86
C THR A 160 11.30 -5.60 -16.49
N GLU A 161 11.63 -5.58 -15.20
CA GLU A 161 12.82 -4.94 -14.65
C GLU A 161 13.31 -5.70 -13.40
N PRO A 162 13.91 -6.88 -13.58
CA PRO A 162 14.31 -7.74 -12.49
C PRO A 162 15.44 -7.10 -11.65
N THR A 163 15.29 -7.15 -10.33
CA THR A 163 16.32 -6.75 -9.36
C THR A 163 16.50 -7.81 -8.29
N LEU A 164 17.67 -7.85 -7.65
CA LEU A 164 17.93 -8.75 -6.52
C LEU A 164 16.97 -8.46 -5.34
N GLU A 165 16.59 -7.20 -5.15
CA GLU A 165 15.61 -6.82 -4.13
C GLU A 165 14.22 -7.41 -4.45
N THR A 166 13.76 -7.28 -5.69
CA THR A 166 12.49 -7.85 -6.13
C THR A 166 12.46 -9.36 -5.97
N GLU A 167 13.54 -10.04 -6.36
CA GLU A 167 13.70 -11.49 -6.18
C GLU A 167 13.66 -11.88 -4.70
N HIS A 168 14.41 -11.20 -3.86
CA HIS A 168 14.43 -11.42 -2.41
C HIS A 168 13.04 -11.25 -1.81
N ARG A 169 12.34 -10.14 -2.12
CA ARG A 169 10.99 -9.87 -1.64
C ARG A 169 10.01 -10.95 -2.07
N LEU A 170 10.05 -11.35 -3.34
CA LEU A 170 9.19 -12.43 -3.87
C LEU A 170 9.43 -13.74 -3.11
N LYS A 171 10.68 -14.11 -2.87
CA LYS A 171 11.04 -15.30 -2.08
C LYS A 171 10.48 -15.21 -0.66
N VAL A 172 10.67 -14.09 0.03
CA VAL A 172 10.19 -13.92 1.40
C VAL A 172 8.66 -13.99 1.47
N TRP A 173 7.94 -13.30 0.57
CA TRP A 173 6.48 -13.34 0.53
C TRP A 173 5.91 -14.75 0.33
N THR A 174 6.62 -15.60 -0.42
CA THR A 174 6.15 -16.97 -0.74
C THR A 174 6.58 -18.02 0.28
N THR A 175 7.52 -17.71 1.18
CA THR A 175 8.14 -18.73 2.06
C THR A 175 8.19 -18.36 3.54
N VAL A 176 8.05 -17.08 3.89
CA VAL A 176 8.20 -16.62 5.28
C VAL A 176 6.91 -15.96 5.76
N ALA A 177 6.31 -16.49 6.82
CA ALA A 177 5.20 -15.84 7.49
C ALA A 177 5.12 -16.27 8.96
N HIS A 178 4.76 -15.31 9.84
CA HIS A 178 4.63 -15.49 11.27
C HIS A 178 3.39 -14.79 11.83
N GLY A 179 2.94 -15.21 12.99
CA GLY A 179 1.87 -14.55 13.73
C GLY A 179 0.48 -14.81 13.15
N GLN A 180 -0.43 -13.88 13.42
CA GLN A 180 -1.84 -14.03 13.10
C GLN A 180 -2.04 -14.07 11.58
N HIS A 181 -2.80 -15.07 11.10
CA HIS A 181 -3.12 -15.30 9.69
C HIS A 181 -1.91 -15.53 8.77
N ALA A 182 -0.76 -15.98 9.32
CA ALA A 182 0.47 -16.23 8.57
C ALA A 182 0.24 -17.17 7.36
N GLU A 183 -0.52 -18.25 7.56
CA GLU A 183 -0.87 -19.19 6.49
C GLU A 183 -1.56 -18.52 5.30
N TRP A 184 -2.41 -17.53 5.55
CA TRP A 184 -3.13 -16.79 4.52
C TRP A 184 -2.23 -15.84 3.73
N CYS A 185 -1.13 -15.39 4.35
CA CYS A 185 -0.09 -14.64 3.64
C CYS A 185 0.61 -15.53 2.60
N ILE A 186 1.05 -16.72 3.02
CA ILE A 186 1.69 -17.70 2.13
C ILE A 186 0.74 -18.18 1.04
N ASN A 187 -0.50 -18.49 1.40
CA ASN A 187 -1.50 -18.92 0.43
C ASN A 187 -1.75 -17.84 -0.63
N GLY A 188 -1.98 -16.58 -0.20
CA GLY A 188 -2.20 -15.48 -1.13
C GLY A 188 -1.03 -15.22 -2.06
N ALA A 189 0.20 -15.33 -1.54
CA ALA A 189 1.40 -15.19 -2.33
C ALA A 189 1.54 -16.29 -3.39
N ASN A 190 1.32 -17.55 -3.01
CA ASN A 190 1.40 -18.69 -3.94
C ASN A 190 0.26 -18.68 -4.96
N ASP A 191 -0.96 -18.34 -4.56
CA ASP A 191 -2.10 -18.18 -5.47
C ASP A 191 -1.82 -17.11 -6.53
N ALA A 192 -1.15 -16.01 -6.14
CA ALA A 192 -0.74 -14.98 -7.07
C ALA A 192 0.28 -15.48 -8.09
N VAL A 193 1.25 -16.31 -7.69
CA VAL A 193 2.21 -16.94 -8.61
C VAL A 193 1.49 -17.85 -9.60
N ILE A 194 0.53 -18.64 -9.12
CA ILE A 194 -0.27 -19.54 -9.98
C ILE A 194 -1.12 -18.72 -10.95
N TYR A 195 -1.83 -17.70 -10.44
CA TYR A 195 -2.64 -16.82 -11.26
C TYR A 195 -1.81 -16.11 -12.33
N TYR A 196 -0.68 -15.50 -11.96
CA TYR A 196 0.22 -14.82 -12.89
C TYR A 196 0.64 -15.73 -14.05
N LYS A 197 1.04 -16.97 -13.74
CA LYS A 197 1.38 -17.98 -14.76
C LYS A 197 0.19 -18.32 -15.66
N SER A 198 -1.00 -18.44 -15.09
CA SER A 198 -2.21 -18.80 -15.85
C SER A 198 -2.67 -17.72 -16.84
N VAL A 199 -2.40 -16.46 -16.54
CA VAL A 199 -2.78 -15.31 -17.38
C VAL A 199 -1.64 -14.86 -18.30
N GLY A 200 -0.43 -15.41 -18.16
CA GLY A 200 0.71 -15.11 -19.03
C GLY A 200 1.16 -13.65 -18.97
N GLY A 201 1.01 -12.98 -17.84
CA GLY A 201 1.35 -11.56 -17.69
C GLY A 201 0.38 -10.58 -18.39
N ASP A 202 -0.78 -11.04 -18.86
CA ASP A 202 -1.81 -10.19 -19.46
C ASP A 202 -2.22 -9.06 -18.51
N TYR A 203 -1.84 -7.83 -18.86
CA TYR A 203 -2.02 -6.63 -18.05
C TYR A 203 -3.48 -6.40 -17.63
N ASN A 204 -4.43 -6.58 -18.56
CA ASN A 204 -5.85 -6.37 -18.27
C ASN A 204 -6.36 -7.36 -17.22
N LYS A 205 -5.88 -8.60 -17.27
CA LYS A 205 -6.21 -9.61 -16.26
C LYS A 205 -5.53 -9.32 -14.91
N LEU A 206 -4.30 -8.82 -14.92
CA LEU A 206 -3.63 -8.39 -13.68
C LEU A 206 -4.36 -7.22 -13.02
N MET A 207 -4.96 -6.31 -13.81
CA MET A 207 -5.75 -5.19 -13.30
C MET A 207 -7.02 -5.62 -12.54
N LEU A 208 -7.55 -6.82 -12.77
CA LEU A 208 -8.66 -7.37 -11.98
C LEU A 208 -8.31 -7.48 -10.48
N SER A 209 -7.03 -7.56 -10.13
CA SER A 209 -6.59 -7.55 -8.73
C SER A 209 -6.89 -6.23 -7.99
N PHE A 210 -7.37 -5.20 -8.67
CA PHE A 210 -7.87 -3.95 -8.07
C PHE A 210 -9.38 -3.92 -7.92
N ASP A 211 -10.10 -4.86 -8.52
CA ASP A 211 -11.53 -5.05 -8.34
C ASP A 211 -11.79 -5.89 -7.09
N TRP A 212 -12.49 -5.29 -6.11
CA TRP A 212 -12.77 -5.95 -4.83
C TRP A 212 -13.73 -7.12 -4.97
N ASP A 213 -14.74 -6.98 -5.81
CA ASP A 213 -15.76 -8.01 -6.01
C ASP A 213 -15.15 -9.21 -6.73
N TRP A 214 -14.33 -8.97 -7.74
CA TRP A 214 -13.58 -10.01 -8.41
C TRP A 214 -12.63 -10.75 -7.46
N LEU A 215 -11.84 -10.02 -6.67
CA LEU A 215 -10.92 -10.62 -5.69
C LEU A 215 -11.66 -11.47 -4.67
N GLN A 216 -12.82 -10.98 -4.17
CA GLN A 216 -13.62 -11.71 -3.21
C GLN A 216 -14.17 -13.00 -3.83
N GLN A 217 -14.66 -12.94 -5.06
CA GLN A 217 -15.15 -14.11 -5.80
C GLN A 217 -14.01 -15.11 -6.04
N TYR A 218 -12.84 -14.63 -6.44
CA TYR A 218 -11.69 -15.48 -6.68
C TYR A 218 -11.22 -16.17 -5.39
N PHE A 219 -11.06 -15.44 -4.29
CA PHE A 219 -10.75 -16.00 -2.98
C PHE A 219 -11.79 -17.06 -2.56
N THR A 220 -13.07 -16.74 -2.67
CA THR A 220 -14.16 -17.67 -2.34
C THR A 220 -14.11 -18.92 -3.20
N SER A 221 -13.78 -18.81 -4.49
CA SER A 221 -13.67 -19.96 -5.38
C SER A 221 -12.58 -20.94 -4.97
N LEU A 222 -11.47 -20.41 -4.40
CA LEU A 222 -10.34 -21.21 -3.94
C LEU A 222 -10.59 -21.86 -2.56
N TYR A 223 -11.37 -21.19 -1.69
CA TYR A 223 -11.45 -21.53 -0.27
C TYR A 223 -12.87 -21.79 0.25
N LYS A 224 -13.85 -22.06 -0.65
CA LYS A 224 -15.27 -22.32 -0.30
C LYS A 224 -15.52 -23.32 0.85
N THR A 225 -14.57 -24.18 1.12
CA THR A 225 -14.68 -25.25 2.14
C THR A 225 -13.90 -24.98 3.41
N ARG A 226 -13.20 -23.84 3.51
CA ARG A 226 -12.30 -23.53 4.64
C ARG A 226 -12.72 -22.31 5.46
N ILE A 227 -13.86 -21.69 5.16
CA ILE A 227 -14.38 -20.51 5.87
C ILE A 227 -15.71 -20.85 6.51
#